data_2c2b63d4135627a182b604b95b1d9792
#
_entry.id   2c2b63d4135627a182b604b95b1d9792
#
_cell.length_a   1.000
_cell.length_b   1.000
_cell.length_c   1.000
_cell.angle_alpha   90.00
_cell.angle_beta   90.00
_cell.angle_gamma   90.00
#
_symmetry.space_group_name_H-M   'P 1'
#
loop_
_entity.id
_entity.type
_entity.pdbx_description
1 polymer ?
#
loop_
_entity_poly.entity_id
_entity_poly.type
_entity_poly.pdbx_seq_one_letter_code
_entity_poly.pdbx_strand_id
1 'polypeptide(L)'
;MTDEYAPSEESFKIAEEGIRGMLNCVGGEMVSPDVMIDAALHILAAWIASSQAKSTAAEREADIETLEALLPSYIEYHRRARWLPDPHRTDN
;
A
#
# COMPACT_ATOMS: atom_id res chain seq x y z
N MET A 1 -4.26 -11.37 -23.00
CA MET A 1 -3.47 -10.30 -22.45
C MET A 1 -3.48 -10.29 -20.96
N THR A 2 -2.36 -10.27 -20.43
CA THR A 2 -2.30 -10.31 -18.99
C THR A 2 -2.39 -8.92 -18.42
N ASP A 3 -3.14 -8.80 -17.37
CA ASP A 3 -3.30 -7.55 -16.69
C ASP A 3 -2.60 -7.60 -15.35
N GLU A 4 -1.51 -8.30 -15.31
CA GLU A 4 -0.77 -8.37 -14.08
C GLU A 4 -0.21 -7.00 -13.74
N TYR A 5 -0.44 -6.62 -12.51
CA TYR A 5 0.13 -5.39 -12.02
C TYR A 5 1.63 -5.52 -11.86
N ALA A 6 2.33 -4.54 -12.37
CA ALA A 6 3.77 -4.44 -12.16
C ALA A 6 4.07 -3.00 -11.83
N PRO A 7 4.64 -2.73 -10.66
CA PRO A 7 4.92 -1.35 -10.31
C PRO A 7 6.04 -0.79 -11.16
N SER A 8 6.01 0.51 -11.36
CA SER A 8 7.14 1.16 -11.96
C SER A 8 8.30 1.07 -10.98
N GLU A 9 9.52 1.09 -11.53
CA GLU A 9 10.70 1.00 -10.69
C GLU A 9 10.75 2.13 -9.66
N GLU A 10 10.40 3.32 -10.10
CA GLU A 10 10.43 4.46 -9.20
C GLU A 10 9.38 4.31 -8.10
N SER A 11 8.19 3.90 -8.48
CA SER A 11 7.10 3.75 -7.52
C SER A 11 7.43 2.67 -6.49
N PHE A 12 7.97 1.55 -6.95
CA PHE A 12 8.34 0.47 -6.05
C PHE A 12 9.41 0.91 -5.06
N LYS A 13 10.37 1.68 -5.53
CA LYS A 13 11.44 2.16 -4.68
C LYS A 13 10.91 3.05 -3.57
N ILE A 14 10.02 3.96 -3.93
CA ILE A 14 9.40 4.85 -2.95
C ILE A 14 8.60 4.05 -1.94
N ALA A 15 7.85 3.07 -2.41
CA ALA A 15 7.05 2.23 -1.53
C ALA A 15 7.92 1.44 -0.57
N GLU A 16 9.02 0.91 -1.06
CA GLU A 16 9.95 0.16 -0.23
C GLU A 16 10.50 1.02 0.89
N GLU A 17 10.90 2.23 0.56
CA GLU A 17 11.41 3.14 1.58
C GLU A 17 10.33 3.51 2.59
N GLY A 18 9.10 3.69 2.13
CA GLY A 18 8.00 3.98 3.01
C GLY A 18 7.73 2.85 3.99
N ILE A 19 7.78 1.62 3.51
CA ILE A 19 7.56 0.47 4.38
C ILE A 19 8.67 0.34 5.40
N ARG A 20 9.92 0.56 4.98
CA ARG A 20 11.03 0.54 5.92
C ARG A 20 10.86 1.60 6.99
N GLY A 21 10.41 2.79 6.60
CA GLY A 21 10.15 3.85 7.55
C GLY A 21 9.09 3.46 8.56
N MET A 22 8.02 2.83 8.09
CA MET A 22 6.96 2.38 8.99
C MET A 22 7.48 1.33 9.96
N LEU A 23 8.27 0.38 9.47
CA LEU A 23 8.82 -0.65 10.31
C LEU A 23 9.77 -0.05 11.36
N ASN A 24 10.54 0.95 10.97
CA ASN A 24 11.43 1.62 11.91
C ASN A 24 10.67 2.36 12.99
N CYS A 25 9.51 2.88 12.65
CA CYS A 25 8.70 3.62 13.61
C CYS A 25 8.21 2.75 14.75
N VAL A 26 7.96 1.46 14.47
CA VAL A 26 7.51 0.57 15.53
C VAL A 26 8.67 0.03 16.36
N GLY A 27 9.90 0.26 15.91
CA GLY A 27 11.06 -0.01 16.74
C GLY A 27 11.24 -1.46 17.14
N GLY A 28 10.81 -2.36 16.30
CA GLY A 28 10.94 -3.77 16.58
C GLY A 28 9.83 -4.34 17.43
N GLU A 29 8.90 -3.52 17.87
CA GLU A 29 7.76 -4.01 18.64
C GLU A 29 6.82 -4.78 17.74
N MET A 30 6.13 -5.75 18.34
CA MET A 30 5.13 -6.51 17.62
C MET A 30 3.87 -5.66 17.48
N VAL A 31 3.63 -5.16 16.31
CA VAL A 31 2.44 -4.38 16.02
C VAL A 31 1.54 -5.23 15.12
N SER A 32 0.26 -5.27 15.45
CA SER A 32 -0.64 -6.12 14.68
C SER A 32 -0.74 -5.62 13.23
N PRO A 33 -0.93 -6.54 12.28
CA PRO A 33 -1.09 -6.14 10.89
C PRO A 33 -2.21 -5.14 10.68
N ASP A 34 -3.28 -5.23 11.49
CA ASP A 34 -4.39 -4.30 11.36
C ASP A 34 -3.96 -2.86 11.62
N VAL A 35 -3.11 -2.67 12.60
CA VAL A 35 -2.61 -1.33 12.91
C VAL A 35 -1.76 -0.80 11.78
N MET A 36 -0.92 -1.68 11.21
CA MET A 36 -0.07 -1.27 10.10
C MET A 36 -0.90 -0.94 8.87
N ILE A 37 -1.93 -1.72 8.61
CA ILE A 37 -2.82 -1.45 7.48
C ILE A 37 -3.52 -0.11 7.68
N ASP A 38 -4.00 0.14 8.88
CA ASP A 38 -4.67 1.40 9.17
C ASP A 38 -3.72 2.58 8.97
N ALA A 39 -2.49 2.44 9.41
CA ALA A 39 -1.50 3.50 9.22
C ALA A 39 -1.26 3.75 7.73
N ALA A 40 -1.17 2.69 6.95
CA ALA A 40 -0.97 2.82 5.51
C ALA A 40 -2.16 3.51 4.86
N LEU A 41 -3.36 3.21 5.34
CA LEU A 41 -4.56 3.86 4.81
C LEU A 41 -4.56 5.35 5.09
N HIS A 42 -4.08 5.75 6.27
CA HIS A 42 -3.95 7.17 6.56
C HIS A 42 -3.01 7.87 5.60
N ILE A 43 -1.88 7.23 5.31
CA ILE A 43 -0.90 7.80 4.40
C ILE A 43 -1.50 7.91 3.00
N LEU A 44 -2.14 6.85 2.55
CA LEU A 44 -2.78 6.84 1.23
C LEU A 44 -3.85 7.92 1.15
N ALA A 45 -4.70 8.00 2.17
CA ALA A 45 -5.78 8.98 2.18
C ALA A 45 -5.24 10.41 2.14
N ALA A 46 -4.13 10.65 2.83
CA ALA A 46 -3.54 11.98 2.84
C ALA A 46 -3.05 12.37 1.45
N TRP A 47 -2.41 11.45 0.75
CA TRP A 47 -1.94 11.71 -0.61
C TRP A 47 -3.09 11.93 -1.57
N ILE A 48 -4.13 11.10 -1.46
CA ILE A 48 -5.30 11.25 -2.32
C ILE A 48 -6.00 12.58 -2.05
N ALA A 49 -6.18 12.92 -0.79
CA ALA A 49 -6.82 14.18 -0.45
C ALA A 49 -6.03 15.36 -1.01
N SER A 50 -4.72 15.27 -0.96
CA SER A 50 -3.88 16.34 -1.47
C SER A 50 -4.00 16.46 -2.99
N SER A 51 -4.02 15.32 -3.69
CA SER A 51 -4.09 15.34 -5.14
C SER A 51 -5.48 15.71 -5.64
N GLN A 52 -6.51 15.52 -4.81
CA GLN A 52 -7.88 15.78 -5.22
C GLN A 52 -8.45 17.04 -4.59
N ALA A 53 -7.59 17.93 -4.14
CA ALA A 53 -8.05 19.12 -3.41
C ALA A 53 -9.04 19.94 -4.23
N LYS A 54 -8.93 19.92 -5.55
CA LYS A 54 -9.79 20.71 -6.42
C LYS A 54 -10.74 19.84 -7.23
N SER A 55 -10.87 18.57 -6.87
CA SER A 55 -11.74 17.67 -7.62
C SER A 55 -13.19 17.83 -7.21
N THR A 56 -14.10 17.50 -8.12
CA THR A 56 -15.51 17.40 -7.80
C THR A 56 -15.77 16.14 -7.01
N ALA A 57 -16.94 16.09 -6.38
CA ALA A 57 -17.32 14.88 -5.64
C ALA A 57 -17.38 13.66 -6.57
N ALA A 58 -17.88 13.85 -7.77
CA ALA A 58 -17.98 12.73 -8.72
C ALA A 58 -16.60 12.21 -9.11
N GLU A 59 -15.65 13.12 -9.32
CA GLU A 59 -14.29 12.72 -9.65
C GLU A 59 -13.64 11.95 -8.51
N ARG A 60 -13.86 12.41 -7.28
CA ARG A 60 -13.29 11.72 -6.13
C ARG A 60 -13.88 10.32 -5.99
N GLU A 61 -15.18 10.18 -6.24
CA GLU A 61 -15.83 8.89 -6.15
C GLU A 61 -15.30 7.93 -7.21
N ALA A 62 -15.10 8.43 -8.43
CA ALA A 62 -14.55 7.60 -9.50
C ALA A 62 -13.13 7.14 -9.17
N ASP A 63 -12.33 8.02 -8.57
CA ASP A 63 -10.98 7.66 -8.20
C ASP A 63 -10.96 6.58 -7.13
N ILE A 64 -11.88 6.68 -6.16
CA ILE A 64 -11.99 5.67 -5.12
C ILE A 64 -12.38 4.33 -5.71
N GLU A 65 -13.33 4.32 -6.64
CA GLU A 65 -13.72 3.08 -7.30
C GLU A 65 -12.55 2.46 -8.05
N THR A 66 -11.75 3.29 -8.70
CA THR A 66 -10.57 2.80 -9.41
C THR A 66 -9.59 2.17 -8.44
N LEU A 67 -9.36 2.80 -7.30
CA LEU A 67 -8.46 2.25 -6.30
C LEU A 67 -8.96 0.92 -5.77
N GLU A 68 -10.26 0.83 -5.52
CA GLU A 68 -10.83 -0.43 -5.03
C GLU A 68 -10.66 -1.54 -6.05
N ALA A 69 -10.79 -1.21 -7.32
CA ALA A 69 -10.64 -2.19 -8.37
C ALA A 69 -9.19 -2.65 -8.54
N LEU A 70 -8.24 -1.77 -8.25
CA LEU A 70 -6.83 -2.08 -8.43
C LEU A 70 -6.23 -2.79 -7.22
N LEU A 71 -6.80 -2.59 -6.05
CA LEU A 71 -6.22 -3.13 -4.83
C LEU A 71 -5.94 -4.62 -4.86
N PRO A 72 -6.86 -5.47 -5.36
CA PRO A 72 -6.57 -6.90 -5.41
C PRO A 72 -5.30 -7.24 -6.20
N SER A 73 -5.06 -6.53 -7.29
CA SER A 73 -3.86 -6.78 -8.09
C SER A 73 -2.59 -6.40 -7.32
N TYR A 74 -2.66 -5.31 -6.57
CA TYR A 74 -1.52 -4.90 -5.74
C TYR A 74 -1.25 -5.93 -4.66
N ILE A 75 -2.30 -6.41 -4.02
CA ILE A 75 -2.16 -7.41 -2.97
C ILE A 75 -1.54 -8.68 -3.54
N GLU A 76 -2.03 -9.12 -4.69
CA GLU A 76 -1.52 -10.34 -5.30
C GLU A 76 -0.06 -10.19 -5.70
N TYR A 77 0.31 -9.03 -6.19
CA TYR A 77 1.70 -8.78 -6.53
C TYR A 77 2.61 -8.97 -5.31
N HIS A 78 2.22 -8.38 -4.18
CA HIS A 78 3.07 -8.44 -3.00
C HIS A 78 3.06 -9.83 -2.37
N ARG A 79 1.95 -10.55 -2.50
CA ARG A 79 1.94 -11.93 -2.03
C ARG A 79 2.96 -12.78 -2.79
N ARG A 80 3.08 -12.55 -4.08
CA ARG A 80 4.03 -13.31 -4.89
C ARG A 80 5.46 -12.88 -4.63
N ALA A 81 5.67 -11.59 -4.47
CA ALA A 81 7.02 -11.06 -4.32
C ALA A 81 7.64 -11.43 -2.99
N ARG A 82 6.82 -11.50 -1.95
CA ARG A 82 7.27 -11.91 -0.61
C ARG A 82 8.47 -11.11 -0.12
N TRP A 83 8.48 -9.84 -0.44
CA TRP A 83 9.61 -9.03 -0.04
C TRP A 83 9.45 -8.45 1.36
N LEU A 84 8.28 -8.61 1.96
CA LEU A 84 8.04 -8.21 3.33
C LEU A 84 8.13 -9.43 4.24
N PRO A 85 8.67 -9.25 5.45
CA PRO A 85 8.67 -10.37 6.38
C PRO A 85 7.26 -10.74 6.79
N ASP A 86 7.01 -12.02 6.89
CA ASP A 86 5.72 -12.53 7.31
C ASP A 86 5.79 -12.77 8.81
N PRO A 87 5.03 -12.02 9.62
CA PRO A 87 5.12 -12.17 11.07
C PRO A 87 4.64 -13.53 11.56
N HIS A 88 3.88 -14.23 10.74
CA HIS A 88 3.40 -15.56 11.14
C HIS A 88 4.24 -16.68 10.57
N ARG A 89 5.28 -16.34 9.85
CA ARG A 89 6.08 -17.33 9.18
C ARG A 89 7.12 -17.90 10.13
N THR A 90 7.13 -19.19 10.22
CA THR A 90 8.14 -19.88 11.00
C THR A 90 9.24 -20.25 10.06
N ASP A 91 10.23 -19.46 10.03
CA ASP A 91 11.29 -19.67 9.10
C ASP A 91 12.36 -20.52 9.67
N ASN A 92 12.81 -21.41 8.93
CA ASN A 92 13.89 -22.25 9.44
C ASN A 92 15.01 -22.32 8.49
#